data_a247941726938efff08ec5ba36b68885
#
_entry.id   a247941726938efff08ec5ba36b68885
#
_cell.length_a   1.000
_cell.length_b   1.000
_cell.length_c   1.000
_cell.angle_alpha   90.00
_cell.angle_beta   90.00
_cell.angle_gamma   90.00
#
_symmetry.space_group_name_H-M   'P 1'
#
loop_
_entity.id
_entity.type
_entity.pdbx_description
1 polymer ?
#
loop_
_entity_poly.entity_id
_entity_poly.type
_entity_poly.pdbx_seq_one_letter_code
_entity_poly.pdbx_strand_id
1 'polypeptide(L)'
;MPKIRKNPLIEIIPINTGCLNACTYCKTKHARGDLGSYSIDEIVNRAQQAFEEGVVEIWLTSEDTGAWGRDLGQTLPDLLEELVQVIPQGCRLRLGMTNPPYILDHLEAIGHIMNSDKVYKFLHVPIQSGSDAVLNEMKREYTSDDFCRVVNVLKQKVPGMTFATDIICGFPTETNDDFNESLAICRK
;
A
#
# COMPACT_ATOMS: atom_id res chain seq x y z
N MET A 1 -14.77 -9.31 -13.32
CA MET A 1 -15.47 -9.14 -12.04
C MET A 1 -16.65 -8.20 -12.27
N PRO A 2 -17.88 -8.59 -12.00
CA PRO A 2 -19.02 -7.68 -12.08
C PRO A 2 -18.93 -6.70 -10.91
N LYS A 3 -18.88 -5.41 -11.19
CA LYS A 3 -18.84 -4.38 -10.16
C LYS A 3 -19.84 -3.29 -10.45
N ILE A 4 -20.62 -2.95 -9.44
CA ILE A 4 -21.45 -1.75 -9.46
C ILE A 4 -20.58 -0.61 -8.90
N ARG A 5 -20.20 0.34 -9.74
CA ARG A 5 -19.48 1.53 -9.33
C ARG A 5 -20.42 2.47 -8.56
N LYS A 6 -20.02 2.89 -7.38
CA LYS A 6 -20.73 3.98 -6.67
C LYS A 6 -20.46 5.34 -7.30
N ASN A 7 -19.26 5.53 -7.83
CA ASN A 7 -18.86 6.69 -8.62
C ASN A 7 -18.49 6.22 -10.03
N PRO A 8 -19.16 6.71 -11.10
CA PRO A 8 -18.88 6.27 -12.46
C PRO A 8 -17.47 6.61 -12.96
N LEU A 9 -16.81 7.58 -12.34
CA LEU A 9 -15.46 8.02 -12.73
C LEU A 9 -14.34 7.24 -12.07
N ILE A 10 -14.63 6.38 -11.08
CA ILE A 10 -13.62 5.65 -10.29
C ILE A 10 -13.85 4.15 -10.39
N GLU A 11 -12.81 3.41 -10.78
CA GLU A 11 -12.77 1.95 -10.67
C GLU A 11 -11.86 1.54 -9.51
N ILE A 12 -12.38 0.73 -8.59
CA ILE A 12 -11.60 0.12 -7.51
C ILE A 12 -11.24 -1.30 -7.94
N ILE A 13 -9.95 -1.57 -8.15
CA ILE A 13 -9.45 -2.87 -8.58
C ILE A 13 -8.75 -3.55 -7.41
N PRO A 14 -9.31 -4.64 -6.84
CA PRO A 14 -8.57 -5.48 -5.92
C PRO A 14 -7.47 -6.22 -6.69
N ILE A 15 -6.22 -6.14 -6.21
CA ILE A 15 -5.08 -6.79 -6.87
C ILE A 15 -4.72 -8.14 -6.24
N ASN A 16 -5.09 -8.34 -4.99
CA ASN A 16 -4.97 -9.62 -4.28
C ASN A 16 -6.04 -9.75 -3.21
N THR A 17 -6.20 -10.94 -2.68
CA THR A 17 -7.01 -11.28 -1.50
C THR A 17 -6.14 -11.93 -0.43
N GLY A 18 -6.64 -12.03 0.80
CA GLY A 18 -5.87 -12.61 1.89
C GLY A 18 -4.72 -11.74 2.36
N CYS A 19 -3.90 -12.26 3.25
CA CYS A 19 -2.79 -11.52 3.84
C CYS A 19 -1.62 -12.42 4.22
N LEU A 20 -0.39 -11.96 4.01
CA LEU A 20 0.82 -12.66 4.46
C LEU A 20 0.99 -12.54 5.97
N ASN A 21 0.69 -11.36 6.53
CA ASN A 21 0.95 -11.05 7.94
C ASN A 21 0.00 -11.77 8.88
N ALA A 22 0.51 -12.06 10.09
CA ALA A 22 -0.23 -12.64 11.21
C ALA A 22 -0.26 -11.68 12.42
N CYS A 23 -0.58 -10.40 12.18
CA CYS A 23 -0.61 -9.36 13.20
C CYS A 23 -1.57 -9.75 14.35
N THR A 24 -1.13 -9.60 15.60
CA THR A 24 -1.86 -10.09 16.77
C THR A 24 -3.20 -9.42 17.01
N TYR A 25 -3.39 -8.21 16.55
CA TYR A 25 -4.64 -7.45 16.65
C TYR A 25 -5.60 -7.64 15.47
N CYS A 26 -5.15 -8.29 14.38
CA CYS A 26 -5.87 -8.30 13.10
C CYS A 26 -6.50 -9.67 12.82
N LYS A 27 -7.74 -9.67 12.34
CA LYS A 27 -8.45 -10.89 11.93
C LYS A 27 -8.49 -11.11 10.42
N THR A 28 -7.82 -10.28 9.64
CA THR A 28 -7.85 -10.33 8.17
C THR A 28 -7.42 -11.70 7.65
N LYS A 29 -6.25 -12.20 8.07
CA LYS A 29 -5.76 -13.52 7.65
C LYS A 29 -6.71 -14.65 8.03
N HIS A 30 -7.31 -14.57 9.22
CA HIS A 30 -8.30 -15.54 9.67
C HIS A 30 -9.58 -15.53 8.79
N ALA A 31 -10.01 -14.35 8.37
CA ALA A 31 -11.25 -14.18 7.63
C ALA A 31 -11.08 -14.34 6.11
N ARG A 32 -9.90 -14.00 5.56
CA ARG A 32 -9.63 -13.94 4.11
C ARG A 32 -8.65 -14.99 3.62
N GLY A 33 -7.97 -15.70 4.52
CA GLY A 33 -6.99 -16.73 4.19
C GLY A 33 -5.61 -16.18 3.83
N ASP A 34 -4.83 -17.02 3.19
CA ASP A 34 -3.49 -16.68 2.71
C ASP A 34 -3.55 -15.78 1.48
N LEU A 35 -2.41 -15.13 1.17
CA LEU A 35 -2.28 -14.28 0.01
C LEU A 35 -2.63 -15.03 -1.27
N GLY A 36 -3.48 -14.44 -2.10
CA GLY A 36 -3.81 -14.89 -3.45
C GLY A 36 -3.84 -13.69 -4.38
N SER A 37 -2.79 -13.51 -5.19
CA SER A 37 -2.66 -12.40 -6.12
C SER A 37 -3.35 -12.69 -7.45
N TYR A 38 -4.01 -11.68 -8.03
CA TYR A 38 -4.47 -11.75 -9.41
C TYR A 38 -3.28 -11.51 -10.34
N SER A 39 -3.30 -12.09 -11.53
CA SER A 39 -2.22 -11.91 -12.51
C SER A 39 -2.15 -10.47 -13.04
N ILE A 40 -0.99 -10.07 -13.55
CA ILE A 40 -0.81 -8.77 -14.23
C ILE A 40 -1.84 -8.59 -15.32
N ASP A 41 -2.01 -9.60 -16.18
CA ASP A 41 -2.94 -9.55 -17.32
C ASP A 41 -4.38 -9.29 -16.88
N GLU A 42 -4.85 -9.96 -15.82
CA GLU A 42 -6.22 -9.74 -15.30
C GLU A 42 -6.41 -8.32 -14.79
N ILE A 43 -5.42 -7.77 -14.08
CA ILE A 43 -5.48 -6.42 -13.50
C ILE A 43 -5.39 -5.36 -14.60
N VAL A 44 -4.42 -5.49 -15.52
CA VAL A 44 -4.21 -4.56 -16.65
C VAL A 44 -5.40 -4.56 -17.59
N ASN A 45 -5.91 -5.73 -17.99
CA ASN A 45 -7.11 -5.83 -18.84
C ASN A 45 -8.33 -5.18 -18.16
N ARG A 46 -8.49 -5.36 -16.85
CA ARG A 46 -9.58 -4.69 -16.12
C ARG A 46 -9.41 -3.17 -16.11
N ALA A 47 -8.20 -2.68 -15.94
CA ALA A 47 -7.91 -1.24 -15.98
C ALA A 47 -8.21 -0.65 -17.36
N GLN A 48 -7.76 -1.28 -18.44
CA GLN A 48 -8.04 -0.85 -19.81
C GLN A 48 -9.54 -0.79 -20.09
N GLN A 49 -10.27 -1.86 -19.77
CA GLN A 49 -11.72 -1.89 -19.92
C GLN A 49 -12.41 -0.77 -19.14
N ALA A 50 -11.94 -0.48 -17.91
CA ALA A 50 -12.51 0.61 -17.10
C ALA A 50 -12.31 1.98 -17.77
N PHE A 51 -11.13 2.24 -18.33
CA PHE A 51 -10.88 3.49 -19.09
C PHE A 51 -11.73 3.60 -20.36
N GLU A 52 -11.93 2.50 -21.09
CA GLU A 52 -12.85 2.45 -22.26
C GLU A 52 -14.30 2.74 -21.85
N GLU A 53 -14.69 2.37 -20.62
CA GLU A 53 -16.01 2.67 -20.03
C GLU A 53 -16.14 4.12 -19.52
N GLY A 54 -15.09 4.96 -19.66
CA GLY A 54 -15.09 6.37 -19.27
C GLY A 54 -14.65 6.65 -17.83
N VAL A 55 -14.05 5.68 -17.15
CA VAL A 55 -13.39 5.88 -15.85
C VAL A 55 -12.17 6.78 -16.03
N VAL A 56 -11.91 7.65 -15.06
CA VAL A 56 -10.75 8.56 -15.06
C VAL A 56 -9.75 8.25 -13.94
N GLU A 57 -10.15 7.46 -12.94
CA GLU A 57 -9.30 7.04 -11.83
C GLU A 57 -9.37 5.54 -11.58
N ILE A 58 -8.21 4.90 -11.44
CA ILE A 58 -8.08 3.55 -10.94
C ILE A 58 -7.54 3.60 -9.52
N TRP A 59 -8.22 2.94 -8.58
CA TRP A 59 -7.75 2.75 -7.22
C TRP A 59 -7.40 1.28 -7.02
N LEU A 60 -6.09 0.97 -6.93
CA LEU A 60 -5.66 -0.36 -6.54
C LEU A 60 -5.92 -0.57 -5.05
N THR A 61 -6.48 -1.70 -4.71
CA THR A 61 -6.80 -2.03 -3.32
C THR A 61 -6.50 -3.49 -3.00
N SER A 62 -6.20 -3.75 -1.75
CA SER A 62 -6.14 -5.07 -1.14
C SER A 62 -6.01 -4.90 0.38
N GLU A 63 -5.86 -6.00 1.09
CA GLU A 63 -5.46 -6.00 2.51
C GLU A 63 -4.01 -5.51 2.71
N ASP A 64 -3.17 -5.64 1.69
CA ASP A 64 -1.80 -5.08 1.59
C ASP A 64 -1.35 -5.11 0.14
N THR A 65 -1.33 -3.94 -0.51
CA THR A 65 -0.94 -3.86 -1.92
C THR A 65 0.54 -4.16 -2.14
N GLY A 66 1.41 -3.88 -1.15
CA GLY A 66 2.85 -4.16 -1.24
C GLY A 66 3.18 -5.65 -1.30
N ALA A 67 2.29 -6.50 -0.76
CA ALA A 67 2.47 -7.94 -0.77
C ALA A 67 2.11 -8.59 -2.11
N TRP A 68 1.51 -7.85 -3.05
CA TRP A 68 1.08 -8.38 -4.33
C TRP A 68 2.24 -9.06 -5.08
N GLY A 69 1.93 -10.19 -5.71
CA GLY A 69 2.84 -10.92 -6.59
C GLY A 69 3.82 -11.83 -5.86
N ARG A 70 3.97 -11.75 -4.52
CA ARG A 70 4.92 -12.60 -3.78
C ARG A 70 4.61 -14.09 -3.89
N ASP A 71 3.36 -14.46 -4.01
CA ASP A 71 2.89 -15.81 -4.29
C ASP A 71 3.07 -16.23 -5.75
N LEU A 72 3.28 -15.29 -6.66
CA LEU A 72 3.52 -15.50 -8.07
C LEU A 72 5.01 -15.37 -8.48
N GLY A 73 5.89 -15.02 -7.53
CA GLY A 73 7.30 -14.70 -7.82
C GLY A 73 7.49 -13.37 -8.57
N GLN A 74 6.53 -12.44 -8.42
CA GLN A 74 6.51 -11.12 -9.02
C GLN A 74 6.53 -10.04 -7.93
N THR A 75 6.73 -8.78 -8.31
CA THR A 75 6.80 -7.63 -7.40
C THR A 75 5.77 -6.57 -7.72
N LEU A 76 5.40 -5.75 -6.73
CA LEU A 76 4.48 -4.62 -6.96
C LEU A 76 4.98 -3.65 -8.06
N PRO A 77 6.28 -3.29 -8.15
CA PRO A 77 6.78 -2.51 -9.28
C PRO A 77 6.47 -3.10 -10.64
N ASP A 78 6.60 -4.41 -10.84
CA ASP A 78 6.31 -5.08 -12.13
C ASP A 78 4.87 -4.79 -12.57
N LEU A 79 3.91 -4.90 -11.66
CA LEU A 79 2.50 -4.57 -11.92
C LEU A 79 2.30 -3.07 -12.22
N LEU A 80 2.93 -2.21 -11.44
CA LEU A 80 2.74 -0.75 -11.57
C LEU A 80 3.32 -0.24 -12.88
N GLU A 81 4.46 -0.76 -13.34
CA GLU A 81 5.07 -0.42 -14.62
C GLU A 81 4.13 -0.74 -15.79
N GLU A 82 3.54 -1.93 -15.82
CA GLU A 82 2.57 -2.33 -16.85
C GLU A 82 1.30 -1.47 -16.80
N LEU A 83 0.79 -1.17 -15.60
CA LEU A 83 -0.37 -0.31 -15.45
C LEU A 83 -0.12 1.11 -15.96
N VAL A 84 1.03 1.72 -15.67
CA VAL A 84 1.36 3.09 -16.13
C VAL A 84 1.37 3.18 -17.64
N GLN A 85 1.72 2.11 -18.36
CA GLN A 85 1.70 2.11 -19.84
C GLN A 85 0.27 2.27 -20.39
N VAL A 86 -0.71 1.63 -19.75
CA VAL A 86 -2.08 1.59 -20.25
C VAL A 86 -2.98 2.74 -19.76
N ILE A 87 -2.54 3.51 -18.77
CA ILE A 87 -3.30 4.69 -18.29
C ILE A 87 -3.33 5.80 -19.36
N PRO A 88 -4.51 6.24 -19.81
CA PRO A 88 -4.61 7.35 -20.76
C PRO A 88 -4.14 8.69 -20.18
N GLN A 89 -3.80 9.63 -21.04
CA GLN A 89 -3.49 11.00 -20.61
C GLN A 89 -4.68 11.64 -19.89
N GLY A 90 -4.42 12.26 -18.73
CA GLY A 90 -5.46 12.88 -17.90
C GLY A 90 -6.12 11.93 -16.91
N CYS A 91 -5.92 10.62 -17.03
CA CYS A 91 -6.36 9.62 -16.06
C CYS A 91 -5.27 9.35 -15.01
N ARG A 92 -5.66 8.80 -13.86
CA ARG A 92 -4.75 8.60 -12.73
C ARG A 92 -4.94 7.25 -12.04
N LEU A 93 -3.84 6.78 -11.47
CA LEU A 93 -3.78 5.61 -10.60
C LEU A 93 -3.52 6.06 -9.16
N ARG A 94 -4.27 5.50 -8.20
CA ARG A 94 -4.01 5.60 -6.77
C ARG A 94 -3.60 4.24 -6.24
N LEU A 95 -2.42 4.17 -5.66
CA LEU A 95 -1.96 2.98 -4.95
C LEU A 95 -2.62 2.92 -3.56
N GLY A 96 -3.14 1.76 -3.19
CA GLY A 96 -3.77 1.49 -1.91
C GLY A 96 -2.77 1.38 -0.76
N MET A 97 -3.26 0.96 0.39
CA MET A 97 -2.47 0.78 1.60
C MET A 97 -1.41 -0.30 1.40
N THR A 98 -0.22 -0.04 1.92
CA THR A 98 0.89 -0.99 1.94
C THR A 98 1.60 -0.99 3.29
N ASN A 99 2.21 -2.10 3.65
CA ASN A 99 3.06 -2.18 4.83
C ASN A 99 4.56 -2.02 4.46
N PRO A 100 5.38 -1.43 5.36
CA PRO A 100 6.78 -1.17 5.10
C PRO A 100 7.59 -2.35 4.57
N PRO A 101 7.53 -3.58 5.14
CA PRO A 101 8.44 -4.67 4.77
C PRO A 101 8.34 -5.10 3.30
N TYR A 102 7.19 -4.85 2.67
CA TYR A 102 6.97 -5.29 1.30
C TYR A 102 7.40 -4.29 0.23
N ILE A 103 7.71 -3.06 0.64
CA ILE A 103 8.15 -2.01 -0.28
C ILE A 103 9.57 -1.51 -0.02
N LEU A 104 10.20 -1.87 1.11
CA LEU A 104 11.54 -1.41 1.50
C LEU A 104 12.61 -1.68 0.44
N ASP A 105 12.58 -2.87 -0.18
CA ASP A 105 13.52 -3.25 -1.21
C ASP A 105 13.21 -2.65 -2.59
N HIS A 106 12.05 -2.00 -2.72
CA HIS A 106 11.54 -1.49 -4.00
C HIS A 106 11.38 0.03 -4.03
N LEU A 107 11.90 0.76 -3.04
CA LEU A 107 11.68 2.21 -2.90
C LEU A 107 12.19 3.02 -4.12
N GLU A 108 13.26 2.55 -4.75
CA GLU A 108 13.81 3.18 -5.97
C GLU A 108 12.82 3.09 -7.14
N ALA A 109 12.35 1.88 -7.42
CA ALA A 109 11.40 1.62 -8.50
C ALA A 109 10.05 2.30 -8.24
N ILE A 110 9.51 2.17 -7.02
CA ILE A 110 8.27 2.83 -6.60
C ILE A 110 8.40 4.35 -6.73
N GLY A 111 9.51 4.94 -6.28
CA GLY A 111 9.76 6.37 -6.40
C GLY A 111 9.81 6.83 -7.86
N HIS A 112 10.42 6.04 -8.75
CA HIS A 112 10.42 6.32 -10.19
C HIS A 112 9.00 6.32 -10.77
N ILE A 113 8.22 5.29 -10.49
CA ILE A 113 6.84 5.14 -10.96
C ILE A 113 5.95 6.27 -10.44
N MET A 114 6.07 6.64 -9.16
CA MET A 114 5.27 7.69 -8.54
C MET A 114 5.61 9.11 -9.03
N ASN A 115 6.72 9.30 -9.75
CA ASN A 115 7.02 10.56 -10.45
C ASN A 115 6.21 10.73 -11.73
N SER A 116 5.59 9.67 -12.25
CA SER A 116 4.66 9.79 -13.38
C SER A 116 3.49 10.71 -13.02
N ASP A 117 3.07 11.55 -13.99
CA ASP A 117 1.86 12.38 -13.89
C ASP A 117 0.56 11.56 -13.87
N LYS A 118 0.66 10.26 -14.23
CA LYS A 118 -0.43 9.29 -14.20
C LYS A 118 -0.65 8.65 -12.81
N VAL A 119 0.23 8.90 -11.84
CA VAL A 119 0.15 8.29 -10.50
C VAL A 119 -0.01 9.36 -9.44
N TYR A 120 -0.94 9.16 -8.49
CA TYR A 120 -1.07 10.04 -7.35
C TYR A 120 0.17 9.96 -6.46
N LYS A 121 0.74 11.11 -6.12
CA LYS A 121 1.87 11.25 -5.18
C LYS A 121 1.38 11.12 -3.74
N PHE A 122 0.78 10.00 -3.46
CA PHE A 122 0.17 9.66 -2.17
C PHE A 122 0.37 8.19 -1.86
N LEU A 123 0.71 7.87 -0.62
CA LEU A 123 0.77 6.50 -0.15
C LEU A 123 0.23 6.40 1.28
N HIS A 124 -0.55 5.36 1.53
CA HIS A 124 -1.01 5.01 2.87
C HIS A 124 -0.13 3.88 3.42
N VAL A 125 0.65 4.20 4.46
CA VAL A 125 1.60 3.28 5.10
C VAL A 125 1.36 3.30 6.61
N PRO A 126 0.51 2.42 7.16
CA PRO A 126 0.25 2.36 8.59
C PRO A 126 1.49 1.95 9.38
N ILE A 127 1.98 2.82 10.27
CA ILE A 127 3.08 2.48 11.16
C ILE A 127 2.63 1.61 12.33
N GLN A 128 1.41 1.76 12.79
CA GLN A 128 0.76 1.11 13.93
C GLN A 128 1.27 1.55 15.30
N SER A 129 2.59 1.63 15.53
CA SER A 129 3.23 2.15 16.74
C SER A 129 4.59 2.78 16.40
N GLY A 130 5.01 3.76 17.19
CA GLY A 130 6.36 4.31 17.13
C GLY A 130 7.37 3.50 17.94
N SER A 131 6.92 2.60 18.82
CA SER A 131 7.77 1.74 19.64
C SER A 131 8.03 0.41 18.98
N ASP A 132 9.31 0.06 18.82
CA ASP A 132 9.71 -1.24 18.27
C ASP A 132 9.32 -2.40 19.20
N ALA A 133 9.25 -2.17 20.52
CA ALA A 133 8.76 -3.17 21.46
C ALA A 133 7.30 -3.52 21.21
N VAL A 134 6.45 -2.51 21.01
CA VAL A 134 5.03 -2.69 20.67
C VAL A 134 4.87 -3.30 19.27
N LEU A 135 5.65 -2.87 18.28
CA LEU A 135 5.64 -3.45 16.93
C LEU A 135 5.96 -4.94 16.97
N ASN A 136 6.93 -5.36 17.79
CA ASN A 136 7.27 -6.78 17.98
C ASN A 136 6.12 -7.56 18.60
N GLU A 137 5.46 -7.03 19.63
CA GLU A 137 4.28 -7.66 20.27
C GLU A 137 3.08 -7.73 19.29
N MET A 138 2.95 -6.75 18.39
CA MET A 138 1.99 -6.77 17.29
C MET A 138 2.36 -7.77 16.18
N LYS A 139 3.53 -8.42 16.27
CA LYS A 139 4.12 -9.25 15.18
C LYS A 139 4.25 -8.49 13.86
N ARG A 140 4.78 -7.27 13.94
CA ARG A 140 5.14 -6.51 12.75
C ARG A 140 6.58 -6.83 12.36
N GLU A 141 6.81 -7.04 11.06
CA GLU A 141 8.10 -7.46 10.48
C GLU A 141 8.96 -6.26 10.07
N TYR A 142 8.86 -5.15 10.79
CA TYR A 142 9.60 -3.91 10.54
C TYR A 142 9.74 -3.10 11.82
N THR A 143 10.67 -2.17 11.79
CA THR A 143 10.94 -1.20 12.87
C THR A 143 10.35 0.18 12.55
N SER A 144 10.29 1.05 13.56
CA SER A 144 9.96 2.46 13.39
C SER A 144 10.94 3.18 12.44
N ASP A 145 12.22 2.80 12.45
CA ASP A 145 13.23 3.33 11.53
C ASP A 145 13.00 2.86 10.09
N ASP A 146 12.54 1.64 9.85
CA ASP A 146 12.15 1.17 8.53
C ASP A 146 11.00 1.99 7.94
N PHE A 147 10.00 2.30 8.75
CA PHE A 147 8.92 3.21 8.34
C PHE A 147 9.48 4.61 8.00
N CYS A 148 10.32 5.17 8.86
CA CYS A 148 10.96 6.46 8.60
C CYS A 148 11.79 6.44 7.31
N ARG A 149 12.50 5.34 7.02
CA ARG A 149 13.24 5.15 5.77
C ARG A 149 12.32 5.19 4.56
N VAL A 150 11.18 4.49 4.59
CA VAL A 150 10.17 4.54 3.51
C VAL A 150 9.75 5.99 3.25
N VAL A 151 9.34 6.71 4.30
CA VAL A 151 8.85 8.09 4.19
C VAL A 151 9.93 9.01 3.65
N ASN A 152 11.14 8.97 4.22
CA ASN A 152 12.24 9.87 3.86
C ASN A 152 12.71 9.65 2.41
N VAL A 153 12.91 8.39 2.00
CA VAL A 153 13.36 8.06 0.65
C VAL A 153 12.32 8.51 -0.38
N LEU A 154 11.04 8.20 -0.16
CA LEU A 154 10.00 8.58 -1.12
C LEU A 154 9.73 10.09 -1.12
N LYS A 155 9.79 10.80 0.01
CA LYS A 155 9.71 12.28 0.04
C LYS A 155 10.86 12.92 -0.74
N GLN A 156 12.07 12.36 -0.64
CA GLN A 156 13.24 12.87 -1.35
C GLN A 156 13.14 12.62 -2.86
N LYS A 157 12.64 11.45 -3.27
CA LYS A 157 12.57 11.05 -4.68
C LYS A 157 11.36 11.61 -5.43
N VAL A 158 10.26 11.83 -4.74
CA VAL A 158 8.97 12.20 -5.35
C VAL A 158 8.55 13.58 -4.82
N PRO A 159 8.86 14.67 -5.54
CA PRO A 159 8.45 16.01 -5.14
C PRO A 159 6.92 16.12 -4.98
N GLY A 160 6.48 16.62 -3.81
CA GLY A 160 5.06 16.71 -3.47
C GLY A 160 4.44 15.42 -2.93
N MET A 161 5.25 14.41 -2.59
CA MET A 161 4.77 13.18 -1.97
C MET A 161 4.09 13.44 -0.64
N THR A 162 2.92 12.85 -0.45
CA THR A 162 2.14 12.89 0.80
C THR A 162 1.92 11.47 1.34
N PHE A 163 1.84 11.36 2.66
CA PHE A 163 1.63 10.09 3.34
C PHE A 163 0.43 10.16 4.27
N ALA A 164 -0.33 9.07 4.34
CA ALA A 164 -1.22 8.76 5.44
C ALA A 164 -0.64 7.60 6.25
N THR A 165 -0.85 7.65 7.56
CA THR A 165 -0.49 6.57 8.48
C THR A 165 -1.55 6.39 9.54
N ASP A 166 -1.60 5.21 10.15
CA ASP A 166 -2.47 4.91 11.29
C ASP A 166 -1.61 4.46 12.47
N ILE A 167 -2.05 4.81 13.67
CA ILE A 167 -1.45 4.40 14.95
C ILE A 167 -2.53 3.79 15.83
N ILE A 168 -2.22 2.65 16.43
CA ILE A 168 -3.02 2.00 17.47
C ILE A 168 -2.52 2.49 18.82
N CYS A 169 -3.35 3.17 19.57
CA CYS A 169 -3.05 3.61 20.94
C CYS A 169 -3.71 2.66 21.94
N GLY A 170 -3.03 2.39 23.07
CA GLY A 170 -3.54 1.52 24.11
C GLY A 170 -3.49 0.03 23.75
N PHE A 171 -2.50 -0.37 22.95
CA PHE A 171 -2.22 -1.80 22.74
C PHE A 171 -1.91 -2.47 24.10
N PRO A 172 -2.34 -3.71 24.35
CA PRO A 172 -2.31 -4.31 25.69
C PRO A 172 -0.97 -4.27 26.44
N THR A 173 0.15 -4.19 25.74
CA THR A 173 1.50 -4.11 26.33
C THR A 173 2.10 -2.70 26.29
N GLU A 174 1.41 -1.72 25.70
CA GLU A 174 1.92 -0.36 25.50
C GLU A 174 2.10 0.35 26.84
N THR A 175 3.30 0.89 27.07
CA THR A 175 3.62 1.76 28.20
C THR A 175 3.48 3.24 27.80
N ASN A 176 3.57 4.16 28.79
CA ASN A 176 3.60 5.58 28.53
C ASN A 176 4.82 6.00 27.69
N ASP A 177 5.96 5.34 27.85
CA ASP A 177 7.16 5.62 27.08
C ASP A 177 6.96 5.19 25.61
N ASP A 178 6.39 4.02 25.35
CA ASP A 178 6.03 3.55 24.00
C ASP A 178 5.05 4.50 23.31
N PHE A 179 4.06 5.00 24.03
CA PHE A 179 3.12 5.99 23.51
C PHE A 179 3.83 7.30 23.16
N ASN A 180 4.77 7.75 23.98
CA ASN A 180 5.57 8.94 23.70
C ASN A 180 6.45 8.78 22.45
N GLU A 181 6.98 7.57 22.19
CA GLU A 181 7.69 7.27 20.94
C GLU A 181 6.76 7.41 19.72
N SER A 182 5.52 6.94 19.84
CA SER A 182 4.49 7.10 18.79
C SER A 182 4.16 8.57 18.55
N LEU A 183 4.04 9.40 19.61
CA LEU A 183 3.86 10.84 19.48
C LEU A 183 5.06 11.53 18.82
N ALA A 184 6.29 11.07 19.11
CA ALA A 184 7.51 11.62 18.53
C ALA A 184 7.56 11.40 17.02
N ILE A 185 7.12 10.25 16.52
CA ILE A 185 7.05 9.97 15.07
C ILE A 185 6.03 10.86 14.36
N CYS A 186 4.89 11.16 14.96
CA CYS A 186 3.90 12.06 14.38
C CYS A 186 4.41 13.50 14.17
N ARG A 187 5.50 13.87 14.83
CA ARG A 187 6.10 15.22 14.74
C ARG A 187 7.22 15.34 13.72
N LYS A 188 7.66 14.20 13.14
CA LYS A 188 8.69 14.12 12.10
C LYS A 188 8.06 14.23 10.71
#